data_3326d5d482801c99d9c7fd564ec1bcf3
#
_entry.id   3326d5d482801c99d9c7fd564ec1bcf3
#
_cell.length_a   1.000
_cell.length_b   1.000
_cell.length_c   1.000
_cell.angle_alpha   90.00
_cell.angle_beta   90.00
_cell.angle_gamma   90.00
#
_symmetry.space_group_name_H-M   'P 1'
#
loop_
_entity.id
_entity.type
_entity.pdbx_description
1 polymer ?
#
loop_
_entity_poly.entity_id
_entity_poly.type
_entity_poly.pdbx_seq_one_letter_code
_entity_poly.pdbx_strand_id
1 'polypeptide(L)'
;MLYGIHAVEAALANPNRTIGRLLATENAARRLDTALKTRGVRPEDALPKQLVRLLGSDAVHQGVVLETEPLATVELEYVTPKGILLVLDQVTDPQNVGAVLRSAAAFGAAGVVMPERHTPPLTGALAKAASGALDIVPLILVGNLAQALGRLGEAGFLRVGLAEEGSERLEAAALTLPLALVLGAEGKGLRQLTREHCDRLCRLSTKGALASLNVSNAAAIALHWASATARAAG
;
A
#
# COMPACT_ATOMS: atom_id res chain seq x y z
N MET A 1 7.09 -15.47 5.12
CA MET A 1 5.85 -16.28 4.95
C MET A 1 4.67 -15.37 4.69
N LEU A 2 3.83 -15.73 3.73
CA LEU A 2 2.51 -15.12 3.49
C LEU A 2 1.42 -16.07 3.99
N TYR A 3 0.28 -15.52 4.40
CA TYR A 3 -0.86 -16.31 4.84
C TYR A 3 -2.20 -15.59 4.58
N GLY A 4 -3.27 -16.37 4.51
CA GLY A 4 -4.60 -15.90 4.15
C GLY A 4 -4.88 -16.02 2.65
N ILE A 5 -6.10 -16.39 2.31
CA ILE A 5 -6.50 -16.78 0.95
C ILE A 5 -6.15 -15.72 -0.09
N HIS A 6 -6.59 -14.47 0.09
CA HIS A 6 -6.37 -13.42 -0.92
C HIS A 6 -4.90 -13.04 -1.09
N ALA A 7 -4.11 -13.04 0.01
CA ALA A 7 -2.68 -12.76 -0.08
C ALA A 7 -1.95 -13.85 -0.86
N VAL A 8 -2.27 -15.13 -0.61
CA VAL A 8 -1.66 -16.25 -1.31
C VAL A 8 -2.14 -16.32 -2.76
N GLU A 9 -3.42 -16.08 -3.03
CA GLU A 9 -3.98 -16.03 -4.38
C GLU A 9 -3.29 -14.97 -5.25
N ALA A 10 -3.12 -13.76 -4.73
CA ALA A 10 -2.40 -12.69 -5.42
C ALA A 10 -0.93 -13.03 -5.66
N ALA A 11 -0.26 -13.62 -4.67
CA ALA A 11 1.13 -14.08 -4.82
C ALA A 11 1.27 -15.17 -5.89
N LEU A 12 0.33 -16.12 -5.97
CA LEU A 12 0.29 -17.13 -7.03
C LEU A 12 0.07 -16.51 -8.42
N ALA A 13 -0.74 -15.46 -8.51
CA ALA A 13 -1.00 -14.75 -9.76
C ALA A 13 0.16 -13.86 -10.22
N ASN A 14 1.02 -13.42 -9.28
CA ASN A 14 2.14 -12.54 -9.60
C ASN A 14 3.31 -13.32 -10.21
N PRO A 15 3.67 -13.11 -11.50
CA PRO A 15 4.76 -13.83 -12.15
C PRO A 15 6.14 -13.55 -11.54
N ASN A 16 6.30 -12.37 -10.91
CA ASN A 16 7.56 -11.95 -10.29
C ASN A 16 7.76 -12.51 -8.87
N ARG A 17 6.79 -13.24 -8.34
CA ARG A 17 6.88 -13.82 -7.02
C ARG A 17 7.58 -15.19 -7.08
N THR A 18 8.64 -15.35 -6.31
CA THR A 18 9.24 -16.66 -6.06
C THR A 18 8.33 -17.47 -5.16
N ILE A 19 7.84 -18.60 -5.67
CA ILE A 19 6.95 -19.49 -4.94
C ILE A 19 7.79 -20.62 -4.35
N GLY A 20 7.83 -20.70 -3.03
CA GLY A 20 8.43 -21.78 -2.29
C GLY A 20 7.40 -22.83 -1.87
N ARG A 21 7.50 -23.30 -0.64
CA ARG A 21 6.63 -24.30 -0.05
C ARG A 21 5.25 -23.71 0.23
N LEU A 22 4.19 -24.38 -0.21
CA LEU A 22 2.80 -24.00 0.05
C LEU A 22 2.12 -25.08 0.89
N LEU A 23 1.66 -24.70 2.07
CA LEU A 23 0.94 -25.54 3.00
C LEU A 23 -0.54 -25.13 3.01
N ALA A 24 -1.45 -26.07 2.79
CA ALA A 24 -2.88 -25.75 2.76
C ALA A 24 -3.74 -26.85 3.41
N THR A 25 -4.82 -26.43 4.07
CA THR A 25 -5.90 -27.33 4.40
C THR A 25 -6.69 -27.67 3.13
N GLU A 26 -7.39 -28.80 3.12
CA GLU A 26 -8.22 -29.23 1.98
C GLU A 26 -9.20 -28.13 1.53
N ASN A 27 -9.83 -27.41 2.46
CA ASN A 27 -10.75 -26.32 2.14
C ASN A 27 -10.02 -25.14 1.47
N ALA A 28 -8.83 -24.78 1.95
CA ALA A 28 -8.05 -23.70 1.38
C ALA A 28 -7.51 -24.07 -0.01
N ALA A 29 -7.03 -25.32 -0.18
CA ALA A 29 -6.58 -25.83 -1.46
C ALA A 29 -7.70 -25.80 -2.52
N ARG A 30 -8.93 -26.21 -2.15
CA ARG A 30 -10.08 -26.10 -3.05
C ARG A 30 -10.42 -24.67 -3.45
N ARG A 31 -10.32 -23.72 -2.53
CA ARG A 31 -10.56 -22.29 -2.83
C ARG A 31 -9.50 -21.69 -3.75
N LEU A 32 -8.29 -22.19 -3.71
CA LEU A 32 -7.14 -21.74 -4.51
C LEU A 32 -6.92 -22.59 -5.78
N ASP A 33 -7.78 -23.58 -6.06
CA ASP A 33 -7.57 -24.58 -7.11
C ASP A 33 -7.19 -23.96 -8.47
N THR A 34 -7.94 -22.94 -8.89
CA THR A 34 -7.64 -22.24 -10.16
C THR A 34 -6.27 -21.60 -10.16
N ALA A 35 -5.91 -20.85 -9.10
CA ALA A 35 -4.62 -20.17 -8.99
C ALA A 35 -3.46 -21.19 -8.91
N LEU A 36 -3.65 -22.27 -8.16
CA LEU A 36 -2.66 -23.36 -8.04
C LEU A 36 -2.40 -24.04 -9.40
N LYS A 37 -3.45 -24.38 -10.14
CA LYS A 37 -3.35 -24.98 -11.48
C LYS A 37 -2.67 -24.05 -12.46
N THR A 38 -3.08 -22.77 -12.50
CA THR A 38 -2.49 -21.77 -13.38
C THR A 38 -1.01 -21.56 -13.11
N ARG A 39 -0.61 -21.55 -11.83
CA ARG A 39 0.79 -21.38 -11.43
C ARG A 39 1.61 -22.66 -11.49
N GLY A 40 0.98 -23.84 -11.61
CA GLY A 40 1.64 -25.14 -11.59
C GLY A 40 2.19 -25.55 -10.22
N VAL A 41 1.59 -25.06 -9.14
CA VAL A 41 2.01 -25.33 -7.76
C VAL A 41 1.12 -26.40 -7.13
N ARG A 42 1.75 -27.37 -6.47
CA ARG A 42 1.04 -28.39 -5.69
C ARG A 42 1.17 -28.06 -4.19
N PRO A 43 0.06 -27.86 -3.49
CA PRO A 43 0.11 -27.63 -2.05
C PRO A 43 0.45 -28.93 -1.31
N GLU A 44 1.15 -28.80 -0.19
CA GLU A 44 1.30 -29.85 0.81
C GLU A 44 0.11 -29.80 1.76
N ASP A 45 -0.45 -30.96 2.07
CA ASP A 45 -1.56 -31.08 3.02
C ASP A 45 -1.10 -30.67 4.43
N ALA A 46 -1.87 -29.81 5.06
CA ALA A 46 -1.60 -29.34 6.40
C ALA A 46 -2.85 -29.27 7.28
N LEU A 47 -2.69 -29.64 8.54
CA LEU A 47 -3.73 -29.45 9.54
C LEU A 47 -3.68 -28.02 10.10
N PRO A 48 -4.82 -27.42 10.50
CA PRO A 48 -4.84 -26.06 11.09
C PRO A 48 -3.86 -25.88 12.25
N LYS A 49 -3.69 -26.89 13.10
CA LYS A 49 -2.74 -26.87 14.23
C LYS A 49 -1.29 -26.73 13.78
N GLN A 50 -0.92 -27.27 12.63
CA GLN A 50 0.44 -27.13 12.09
C GLN A 50 0.69 -25.69 11.63
N LEU A 51 -0.29 -25.06 10.96
CA LEU A 51 -0.20 -23.68 10.51
C LEU A 51 -0.12 -22.71 11.69
N VAL A 52 -0.90 -22.95 12.76
CA VAL A 52 -0.80 -22.16 14.01
C VAL A 52 0.60 -22.29 14.63
N ARG A 53 1.24 -23.48 14.62
CA ARG A 53 2.60 -23.64 15.13
C ARG A 53 3.64 -22.84 14.34
N LEU A 54 3.43 -22.68 13.03
CA LEU A 54 4.34 -21.91 12.16
C LEU A 54 4.21 -20.41 12.32
N LEU A 55 2.98 -19.91 12.52
CA LEU A 55 2.67 -18.49 12.46
C LEU A 55 2.40 -17.84 13.81
N GLY A 56 2.13 -18.66 14.85
CA GLY A 56 1.60 -18.19 16.13
C GLY A 56 0.06 -18.19 16.19
N SER A 57 -0.48 -18.14 17.42
CA SER A 57 -1.93 -18.23 17.68
C SER A 57 -2.73 -17.07 17.11
N ASP A 58 -2.12 -15.90 16.95
CA ASP A 58 -2.79 -14.65 16.57
C ASP A 58 -2.94 -14.49 15.06
N ALA A 59 -2.28 -15.36 14.28
CA ALA A 59 -2.32 -15.31 12.84
C ALA A 59 -3.60 -15.89 12.25
N VAL A 60 -4.42 -15.07 11.60
CA VAL A 60 -5.65 -15.51 10.90
C VAL A 60 -5.26 -16.06 9.52
N HIS A 61 -4.71 -17.28 9.50
CA HIS A 61 -4.13 -17.90 8.30
C HIS A 61 -5.16 -18.45 7.29
N GLN A 62 -6.41 -18.60 7.66
CA GLN A 62 -7.49 -19.09 6.78
C GLN A 62 -7.18 -20.44 6.09
N GLY A 63 -6.35 -21.24 6.71
CA GLY A 63 -5.99 -22.59 6.23
C GLY A 63 -4.88 -22.63 5.20
N VAL A 64 -4.14 -21.53 4.94
CA VAL A 64 -3.04 -21.52 3.96
C VAL A 64 -1.85 -20.69 4.43
N VAL A 65 -0.66 -21.20 4.12
CA VAL A 65 0.64 -20.53 4.33
C VAL A 65 1.51 -20.77 3.11
N LEU A 66 2.13 -19.73 2.62
CA LEU A 66 3.09 -19.75 1.50
C LEU A 66 4.45 -19.24 1.98
N GLU A 67 5.48 -20.05 1.77
CA GLU A 67 6.87 -19.61 1.86
C GLU A 67 7.25 -18.92 0.56
N THR A 68 7.76 -17.72 0.65
CA THR A 68 8.16 -16.91 -0.50
C THR A 68 9.23 -15.91 -0.10
N GLU A 69 10.02 -15.47 -1.04
CA GLU A 69 10.94 -14.35 -0.87
C GLU A 69 10.16 -13.02 -0.80
N PRO A 70 10.71 -11.99 -0.15
CA PRO A 70 10.18 -10.65 -0.23
C PRO A 70 10.07 -10.19 -1.68
N LEU A 71 9.05 -9.39 -2.00
CA LEU A 71 8.98 -8.72 -3.30
C LEU A 71 10.12 -7.72 -3.43
N ALA A 72 10.71 -7.66 -4.61
CA ALA A 72 11.60 -6.57 -4.97
C ALA A 72 10.83 -5.24 -4.93
N THR A 73 11.42 -4.24 -4.33
CA THR A 73 10.92 -2.88 -4.35
C THR A 73 11.37 -2.18 -5.62
N VAL A 74 10.56 -1.25 -6.10
CA VAL A 74 10.92 -0.42 -7.26
C VAL A 74 11.78 0.75 -6.78
N GLU A 75 12.87 1.04 -7.46
CA GLU A 75 13.65 2.24 -7.19
C GLU A 75 12.92 3.47 -7.73
N LEU A 76 13.03 4.60 -7.02
CA LEU A 76 12.29 5.82 -7.37
C LEU A 76 12.59 6.33 -8.78
N GLU A 77 13.82 6.11 -9.24
CA GLU A 77 14.30 6.50 -10.57
C GLU A 77 13.59 5.79 -11.74
N TYR A 78 13.02 4.61 -11.48
CA TYR A 78 12.25 3.87 -12.48
C TYR A 78 10.75 4.15 -12.43
N VAL A 79 10.31 5.02 -11.54
CA VAL A 79 8.90 5.42 -11.49
C VAL A 79 8.58 6.31 -12.68
N THR A 80 7.72 5.83 -13.56
CA THR A 80 7.22 6.63 -14.68
C THR A 80 6.35 7.78 -14.14
N PRO A 81 6.57 9.04 -14.60
CA PRO A 81 5.76 10.17 -14.15
C PRO A 81 4.35 10.14 -14.75
N LYS A 82 3.54 9.21 -14.28
CA LYS A 82 2.14 9.00 -14.71
C LYS A 82 1.26 8.66 -13.52
N GLY A 83 -0.01 9.09 -13.60
CA GLY A 83 -1.02 8.70 -12.61
C GLY A 83 -0.76 9.29 -11.22
N ILE A 84 -1.21 8.54 -10.22
CA ILE A 84 -1.21 8.98 -8.81
C ILE A 84 -0.26 8.08 -8.02
N LEU A 85 0.70 8.69 -7.31
CA LEU A 85 1.50 8.05 -6.27
C LEU A 85 0.91 8.40 -4.89
N LEU A 86 0.93 7.44 -3.97
CA LEU A 86 0.78 7.72 -2.55
C LEU A 86 2.17 7.80 -1.91
N VAL A 87 2.36 8.77 -1.04
CA VAL A 87 3.59 8.94 -0.25
C VAL A 87 3.23 8.91 1.23
N LEU A 88 3.74 7.93 1.96
CA LEU A 88 3.43 7.74 3.37
C LEU A 88 4.56 8.22 4.26
N ASP A 89 4.31 9.25 5.06
CA ASP A 89 5.28 9.81 6.00
C ASP A 89 5.09 9.21 7.40
N GLN A 90 5.95 8.26 7.77
CA GLN A 90 5.95 7.60 9.09
C GLN A 90 4.65 6.83 9.44
N VAL A 91 3.97 6.28 8.46
CA VAL A 91 2.87 5.33 8.70
C VAL A 91 3.48 3.95 8.97
N THR A 92 3.48 3.53 10.23
CA THR A 92 4.22 2.33 10.69
C THR A 92 3.34 1.13 11.02
N ASP A 93 2.04 1.35 11.20
CA ASP A 93 1.10 0.28 11.49
C ASP A 93 0.79 -0.54 10.23
N PRO A 94 1.06 -1.87 10.23
CA PRO A 94 0.82 -2.73 9.07
C PRO A 94 -0.66 -2.80 8.66
N GLN A 95 -1.61 -2.56 9.58
CA GLN A 95 -3.04 -2.52 9.25
C GLN A 95 -3.36 -1.29 8.40
N ASN A 96 -2.85 -0.12 8.80
CA ASN A 96 -3.03 1.11 8.04
C ASN A 96 -2.33 1.06 6.68
N VAL A 97 -1.07 0.61 6.64
CA VAL A 97 -0.35 0.45 5.37
C VAL A 97 -1.06 -0.55 4.46
N GLY A 98 -1.53 -1.68 5.00
CA GLY A 98 -2.29 -2.67 4.23
C GLY A 98 -3.60 -2.12 3.67
N ALA A 99 -4.35 -1.35 4.45
CA ALA A 99 -5.58 -0.69 4.01
C ALA A 99 -5.31 0.37 2.93
N VAL A 100 -4.22 1.15 3.07
CA VAL A 100 -3.78 2.11 2.05
C VAL A 100 -3.43 1.39 0.74
N LEU A 101 -2.69 0.29 0.79
CA LEU A 101 -2.36 -0.52 -0.38
C LEU A 101 -3.62 -1.05 -1.08
N ARG A 102 -4.62 -1.50 -0.33
CA ARG A 102 -5.91 -1.92 -0.91
C ARG A 102 -6.61 -0.78 -1.65
N SER A 103 -6.63 0.41 -1.07
CA SER A 103 -7.18 1.60 -1.72
C SER A 103 -6.36 1.96 -2.96
N ALA A 104 -5.03 1.90 -2.87
CA ALA A 104 -4.13 2.14 -4.00
C ALA A 104 -4.41 1.18 -5.17
N ALA A 105 -4.57 -0.12 -4.88
CA ALA A 105 -4.94 -1.11 -5.89
C ALA A 105 -6.33 -0.84 -6.50
N ALA A 106 -7.32 -0.51 -5.67
CA ALA A 106 -8.69 -0.29 -6.11
C ALA A 106 -8.84 0.94 -7.01
N PHE A 107 -8.07 2.00 -6.77
CA PHE A 107 -8.07 3.24 -7.55
C PHE A 107 -6.96 3.33 -8.60
N GLY A 108 -6.21 2.25 -8.83
CA GLY A 108 -5.18 2.19 -9.87
C GLY A 108 -4.01 3.16 -9.62
N ALA A 109 -3.61 3.35 -8.37
CA ALA A 109 -2.43 4.14 -8.05
C ALA A 109 -1.18 3.54 -8.68
N ALA A 110 -0.27 4.38 -9.18
CA ALA A 110 0.96 3.98 -9.84
C ALA A 110 1.98 3.34 -8.87
N GLY A 111 1.85 3.60 -7.57
CA GLY A 111 2.68 3.02 -6.53
C GLY A 111 2.51 3.69 -5.17
N VAL A 112 3.19 3.13 -4.18
CA VAL A 112 3.25 3.68 -2.82
C VAL A 112 4.70 3.88 -2.43
N VAL A 113 5.06 5.12 -2.10
CA VAL A 113 6.40 5.54 -1.64
C VAL A 113 6.40 5.58 -0.12
N MET A 114 7.39 4.93 0.51
CA MET A 114 7.53 4.89 1.97
C MET A 114 9.00 5.02 2.38
N PRO A 115 9.30 5.60 3.55
CA PRO A 115 10.66 5.58 4.05
C PRO A 115 11.06 4.16 4.42
N GLU A 116 12.24 3.70 4.01
CA GLU A 116 12.77 2.36 4.33
C GLU A 116 12.82 2.15 5.86
N ARG A 117 13.26 3.17 6.60
CA ARG A 117 13.20 3.18 8.06
C ARG A 117 11.77 3.42 8.51
N HIS A 118 11.32 2.62 9.47
CA HIS A 118 9.95 2.68 10.05
C HIS A 118 8.83 2.14 9.17
N THR A 119 9.11 1.65 7.96
CA THR A 119 8.14 0.86 7.20
C THR A 119 7.94 -0.49 7.91
N PRO A 120 6.69 -0.95 8.09
CA PRO A 120 6.45 -2.26 8.66
C PRO A 120 7.08 -3.33 7.74
N PRO A 121 7.63 -4.42 8.30
CA PRO A 121 8.19 -5.50 7.50
C PRO A 121 7.17 -5.97 6.46
N LEU A 122 7.63 -6.17 5.21
CA LEU A 122 6.82 -6.69 4.11
C LEU A 122 6.49 -8.18 4.31
N THR A 123 5.96 -8.50 5.47
CA THR A 123 5.70 -9.85 5.97
C THR A 123 4.23 -10.24 5.82
N GLY A 124 3.92 -11.45 6.30
CA GLY A 124 2.58 -12.00 6.26
C GLY A 124 1.51 -11.12 6.93
N ALA A 125 1.84 -10.38 7.99
CA ALA A 125 0.89 -9.47 8.65
C ALA A 125 0.46 -8.32 7.72
N LEU A 126 1.43 -7.66 7.07
CA LEU A 126 1.14 -6.61 6.08
C LEU A 126 0.44 -7.19 4.84
N ALA A 127 0.94 -8.32 4.31
CA ALA A 127 0.32 -8.97 3.15
C ALA A 127 -1.13 -9.39 3.43
N LYS A 128 -1.41 -9.86 4.65
CA LYS A 128 -2.76 -10.19 5.10
C LYS A 128 -3.65 -8.96 5.16
N ALA A 129 -3.17 -7.85 5.74
CA ALA A 129 -3.89 -6.59 5.81
C ALA A 129 -4.15 -6.00 4.42
N ALA A 130 -3.16 -6.09 3.53
CA ALA A 130 -3.24 -5.64 2.14
C ALA A 130 -4.16 -6.51 1.27
N SER A 131 -4.53 -7.73 1.72
CA SER A 131 -5.48 -8.61 1.02
C SER A 131 -5.15 -8.83 -0.46
N GLY A 132 -3.88 -9.04 -0.79
CA GLY A 132 -3.35 -9.22 -2.14
C GLY A 132 -2.81 -7.96 -2.82
N ALA A 133 -3.16 -6.77 -2.36
CA ALA A 133 -2.70 -5.51 -2.97
C ALA A 133 -1.17 -5.34 -2.94
N LEU A 134 -0.48 -6.02 -2.01
CA LEU A 134 0.99 -6.03 -1.95
C LEU A 134 1.64 -6.62 -3.21
N ASP A 135 0.98 -7.53 -3.89
CA ASP A 135 1.43 -8.15 -5.13
C ASP A 135 0.98 -7.40 -6.40
N ILE A 136 0.15 -6.36 -6.24
CA ILE A 136 -0.43 -5.58 -7.34
C ILE A 136 0.19 -4.19 -7.41
N VAL A 137 0.37 -3.53 -6.26
CA VAL A 137 0.82 -2.13 -6.19
C VAL A 137 2.33 -2.07 -6.00
N PRO A 138 3.07 -1.38 -6.88
CA PRO A 138 4.50 -1.18 -6.72
C PRO A 138 4.83 -0.47 -5.40
N LEU A 139 5.76 -1.04 -4.64
CA LEU A 139 6.32 -0.39 -3.44
C LEU A 139 7.66 0.24 -3.77
N ILE A 140 7.82 1.51 -3.39
CA ILE A 140 9.02 2.29 -3.55
C ILE A 140 9.54 2.64 -2.15
N LEU A 141 10.64 2.02 -1.72
CA LEU A 141 11.27 2.32 -0.45
C LEU A 141 12.41 3.34 -0.65
N VAL A 142 12.40 4.38 0.16
CA VAL A 142 13.37 5.48 0.03
C VAL A 142 14.08 5.74 1.37
N GLY A 143 15.38 5.98 1.32
CA GLY A 143 16.17 6.32 2.52
C GLY A 143 15.79 7.67 3.12
N ASN A 144 15.45 8.66 2.29
CA ASN A 144 15.08 10.02 2.69
C ASN A 144 13.84 10.49 1.92
N LEU A 145 12.71 10.62 2.64
CA LEU A 145 11.43 10.98 2.04
C LEU A 145 11.40 12.41 1.49
N ALA A 146 12.02 13.37 2.18
CA ALA A 146 12.08 14.75 1.72
C ALA A 146 12.88 14.88 0.40
N GLN A 147 14.02 14.17 0.31
CA GLN A 147 14.79 14.11 -0.93
C GLN A 147 14.00 13.41 -2.06
N ALA A 148 13.26 12.34 -1.73
CA ALA A 148 12.41 11.66 -2.70
C ALA A 148 11.31 12.59 -3.23
N LEU A 149 10.67 13.38 -2.36
CA LEU A 149 9.70 14.40 -2.78
C LEU A 149 10.33 15.48 -3.68
N GLY A 150 11.56 15.89 -3.40
CA GLY A 150 12.30 16.79 -4.30
C GLY A 150 12.43 16.21 -5.71
N ARG A 151 12.91 14.96 -5.82
CA ARG A 151 13.04 14.24 -7.11
C ARG A 151 11.70 14.05 -7.82
N LEU A 152 10.62 13.75 -7.10
CA LEU A 152 9.28 13.68 -7.68
C LEU A 152 8.86 15.03 -8.27
N GLY A 153 9.16 16.15 -7.59
CA GLY A 153 8.91 17.49 -8.13
C GLY A 153 9.71 17.77 -9.40
N GLU A 154 11.00 17.43 -9.43
CA GLU A 154 11.86 17.53 -10.62
C GLU A 154 11.33 16.67 -11.78
N ALA A 155 10.72 15.51 -11.47
CA ALA A 155 10.07 14.66 -12.45
C ALA A 155 8.66 15.15 -12.88
N GLY A 156 8.20 16.29 -12.37
CA GLY A 156 6.94 16.93 -12.76
C GLY A 156 5.71 16.51 -11.96
N PHE A 157 5.86 15.76 -10.85
CA PHE A 157 4.74 15.45 -9.99
C PHE A 157 4.26 16.67 -9.20
N LEU A 158 2.95 16.95 -9.25
CA LEU A 158 2.30 17.83 -8.29
C LEU A 158 2.25 17.13 -6.92
N ARG A 159 2.88 17.72 -5.88
CA ARG A 159 2.98 17.13 -4.54
C ARG A 159 1.97 17.78 -3.62
N VAL A 160 0.93 17.04 -3.24
CA VAL A 160 -0.16 17.52 -2.39
C VAL A 160 -0.11 16.81 -1.05
N GLY A 161 0.26 17.54 0.00
CA GLY A 161 0.26 17.06 1.38
C GLY A 161 -1.12 17.17 2.01
N LEU A 162 -1.58 16.11 2.67
CA LEU A 162 -2.82 16.14 3.44
C LEU A 162 -2.51 16.50 4.89
N ALA A 163 -3.06 17.62 5.35
CA ALA A 163 -2.89 18.12 6.70
C ALA A 163 -4.18 18.82 7.15
N GLU A 164 -4.56 18.65 8.44
CA GLU A 164 -5.80 19.26 8.99
C GLU A 164 -5.78 20.78 8.88
N GLU A 165 -4.60 21.37 9.09
CA GLU A 165 -4.33 22.82 8.98
C GLU A 165 -4.09 23.30 7.54
N GLY A 166 -4.28 22.44 6.54
CA GLY A 166 -4.12 22.81 5.14
C GLY A 166 -4.97 24.02 4.77
N SER A 167 -4.37 25.00 4.09
CA SER A 167 -5.04 26.27 3.73
C SER A 167 -6.18 26.07 2.73
N GLU A 168 -6.08 25.03 1.90
CA GLU A 168 -7.02 24.74 0.82
C GLU A 168 -7.77 23.42 1.10
N ARG A 169 -9.01 23.32 0.63
CA ARG A 169 -9.74 22.05 0.63
C ARG A 169 -9.29 21.21 -0.56
N LEU A 170 -9.08 19.91 -0.35
CA LEU A 170 -8.69 19.01 -1.45
C LEU A 170 -9.72 19.05 -2.60
N GLU A 171 -11.00 19.20 -2.25
CA GLU A 171 -12.09 19.25 -3.22
C GLU A 171 -12.11 20.55 -4.07
N ALA A 172 -11.41 21.60 -3.63
CA ALA A 172 -11.26 22.84 -4.36
C ALA A 172 -9.90 22.93 -5.09
N ALA A 173 -8.96 22.05 -4.76
CA ALA A 173 -7.63 22.07 -5.35
C ALA A 173 -7.67 21.63 -6.82
N ALA A 174 -7.02 22.39 -7.68
CA ALA A 174 -6.76 21.96 -9.05
C ALA A 174 -5.69 20.86 -9.06
N LEU A 175 -6.12 19.62 -9.16
CA LEU A 175 -5.23 18.47 -9.20
C LEU A 175 -4.83 18.16 -10.64
N THR A 176 -3.52 18.04 -10.88
CA THR A 176 -2.93 17.65 -12.17
C THR A 176 -2.14 16.36 -12.04
N LEU A 177 -2.09 15.58 -13.10
CA LEU A 177 -1.25 14.40 -13.21
C LEU A 177 0.07 14.77 -13.90
N PRO A 178 1.19 14.16 -13.49
CA PRO A 178 1.32 13.18 -12.43
C PRO A 178 1.17 13.79 -11.04
N LEU A 179 0.57 13.05 -10.09
CA LEU A 179 0.21 13.53 -8.76
C LEU A 179 0.83 12.66 -7.67
N ALA A 180 1.42 13.26 -6.65
CA ALA A 180 1.85 12.61 -5.42
C ALA A 180 0.99 13.10 -4.24
N LEU A 181 0.13 12.22 -3.70
CA LEU A 181 -0.64 12.47 -2.49
C LEU A 181 0.18 12.04 -1.27
N VAL A 182 0.51 13.00 -0.41
CA VAL A 182 1.39 12.80 0.74
C VAL A 182 0.58 12.76 2.03
N LEU A 183 0.66 11.65 2.76
CA LEU A 183 -0.09 11.41 3.99
C LEU A 183 0.87 11.19 5.15
N GLY A 184 0.59 11.84 6.28
CA GLY A 184 1.35 11.70 7.52
C GLY A 184 0.80 10.63 8.45
N ALA A 185 1.57 10.34 9.51
CA ALA A 185 1.14 9.45 10.58
C ALA A 185 -0.04 10.03 11.36
N GLU A 186 -0.87 9.14 11.93
CA GLU A 186 -1.96 9.53 12.81
C GLU A 186 -1.46 10.35 14.01
N GLY A 187 -2.15 11.41 14.34
CA GLY A 187 -1.88 12.32 15.45
C GLY A 187 -0.68 13.25 15.26
N LYS A 188 0.37 12.83 14.52
CA LYS A 188 1.56 13.66 14.27
C LYS A 188 1.49 14.40 12.92
N GLY A 189 0.69 13.91 11.98
CA GLY A 189 0.59 14.46 10.65
C GLY A 189 1.90 14.33 9.85
N LEU A 190 2.10 15.24 8.92
CA LEU A 190 3.31 15.34 8.10
C LEU A 190 4.45 15.98 8.89
N ARG A 191 5.67 15.45 8.77
CA ARG A 191 6.87 16.10 9.30
C ARG A 191 7.12 17.43 8.59
N GLN A 192 7.80 18.37 9.28
CA GLN A 192 8.07 19.70 8.75
C GLN A 192 8.76 19.66 7.38
N LEU A 193 9.85 18.91 7.24
CA LEU A 193 10.56 18.81 5.96
C LEU A 193 9.69 18.19 4.85
N THR A 194 8.81 17.25 5.18
CA THR A 194 7.86 16.67 4.22
C THR A 194 6.87 17.72 3.73
N ARG A 195 6.37 18.56 4.63
CA ARG A 195 5.45 19.68 4.32
C ARG A 195 6.10 20.71 3.42
N GLU A 196 7.35 21.08 3.71
CA GLU A 196 8.14 22.05 2.93
C GLU A 196 8.42 21.60 1.48
N HIS A 197 8.40 20.27 1.25
CA HIS A 197 8.55 19.69 -0.09
C HIS A 197 7.22 19.43 -0.80
N CYS A 198 6.08 19.76 -0.20
CA CYS A 198 4.78 19.74 -0.88
C CYS A 198 4.53 21.07 -1.59
N ASP A 199 3.98 21.02 -2.80
CA ASP A 199 3.57 22.19 -3.54
C ASP A 199 2.32 22.84 -2.96
N ARG A 200 1.47 21.99 -2.34
CA ARG A 200 0.23 22.40 -1.67
C ARG A 200 0.00 21.59 -0.40
N LEU A 201 -0.61 22.23 0.59
CA LEU A 201 -1.14 21.56 1.78
C LEU A 201 -2.66 21.68 1.75
N CYS A 202 -3.33 20.56 1.60
CA CYS A 202 -4.78 20.48 1.53
C CYS A 202 -5.35 19.77 2.76
N ARG A 203 -6.57 20.13 3.13
CA ARG A 203 -7.36 19.39 4.12
C ARG A 203 -8.55 18.70 3.48
N LEU A 204 -8.96 17.60 4.04
CA LEU A 204 -10.23 16.97 3.71
C LEU A 204 -11.39 17.72 4.39
N SER A 205 -12.51 17.86 3.69
CA SER A 205 -13.69 18.52 4.23
C SER A 205 -14.40 17.60 5.23
N THR A 206 -14.20 17.84 6.51
CA THR A 206 -14.92 17.19 7.61
C THR A 206 -15.88 18.17 8.26
N LYS A 207 -17.07 17.70 8.68
CA LYS A 207 -18.11 18.53 9.34
C LYS A 207 -18.37 18.11 10.79
N GLY A 208 -17.78 17.02 11.24
CA GLY A 208 -17.99 16.47 12.58
C GLY A 208 -17.12 17.14 13.63
N ALA A 209 -17.41 16.86 14.90
CA ALA A 209 -16.58 17.29 16.02
C ALA A 209 -15.21 16.61 16.04
N LEU A 210 -15.07 15.43 15.41
CA LEU A 210 -13.79 14.77 15.18
C LEU A 210 -13.32 15.17 13.79
N ALA A 211 -12.34 16.06 13.72
CA ALA A 211 -11.75 16.52 12.46
C ALA A 211 -10.75 15.52 11.87
N SER A 212 -10.08 14.75 12.76
CA SER A 212 -9.06 13.79 12.34
C SER A 212 -9.66 12.50 11.81
N LEU A 213 -9.15 12.04 10.67
CA LEU A 213 -9.47 10.75 10.09
C LEU A 213 -8.29 9.79 10.24
N ASN A 214 -8.60 8.51 10.43
CA ASN A 214 -7.58 7.47 10.26
C ASN A 214 -6.89 7.62 8.90
N VAL A 215 -5.57 7.44 8.85
CA VAL A 215 -4.76 7.70 7.65
C VAL A 215 -5.21 6.87 6.44
N SER A 216 -5.66 5.63 6.65
CA SER A 216 -6.15 4.79 5.55
C SER A 216 -7.49 5.28 4.98
N ASN A 217 -8.37 5.83 5.82
CA ASN A 217 -9.60 6.46 5.39
C ASN A 217 -9.32 7.76 4.63
N ALA A 218 -8.39 8.58 5.13
CA ALA A 218 -7.94 9.79 4.44
C ALA A 218 -7.35 9.45 3.07
N ALA A 219 -6.52 8.41 2.97
CA ALA A 219 -5.96 7.92 1.71
C ALA A 219 -7.04 7.49 0.72
N ALA A 220 -8.03 6.72 1.17
CA ALA A 220 -9.12 6.25 0.31
C ALA A 220 -9.96 7.40 -0.25
N ILE A 221 -10.31 8.38 0.59
CA ILE A 221 -11.08 9.56 0.18
C ILE A 221 -10.28 10.41 -0.81
N ALA A 222 -9.00 10.68 -0.51
CA ALA A 222 -8.13 11.47 -1.38
C ALA A 222 -7.88 10.79 -2.73
N LEU A 223 -7.66 9.48 -2.74
CA LEU A 223 -7.52 8.70 -3.97
C LEU A 223 -8.79 8.70 -4.80
N HIS A 224 -9.94 8.47 -4.16
CA HIS A 224 -11.23 8.52 -4.86
C HIS A 224 -11.43 9.88 -5.54
N TRP A 225 -11.22 10.96 -4.80
CA TRP A 225 -11.35 12.31 -5.35
C TRP A 225 -10.35 12.58 -6.47
N ALA A 226 -9.08 12.29 -6.24
CA ALA A 226 -8.04 12.53 -7.24
C ALA A 226 -8.23 11.68 -8.50
N SER A 227 -8.62 10.41 -8.38
CA SER A 227 -8.88 9.56 -9.54
C SER A 227 -10.03 10.03 -10.40
N ALA A 228 -11.04 10.70 -9.80
CA ALA A 228 -12.20 11.22 -10.50
C ALA A 228 -11.96 12.62 -11.11
N THR A 229 -11.05 13.43 -10.54
CA THR A 229 -10.93 14.86 -10.86
C THR A 229 -9.60 15.31 -11.43
N ALA A 230 -8.49 14.57 -11.15
CA ALA A 230 -7.18 14.95 -11.64
C ALA A 230 -7.11 14.84 -13.16
N ARG A 231 -6.54 15.87 -13.79
CA ARG A 231 -6.42 15.99 -15.25
C ARG A 231 -4.94 15.88 -15.66
N ALA A 232 -4.70 15.45 -16.89
CA ALA A 232 -3.34 15.55 -17.43
C ALA A 232 -2.88 17.01 -17.38
N ALA A 233 -1.61 17.24 -17.01
CA ALA A 233 -1.00 18.55 -17.17
C ALA A 233 -0.97 18.90 -18.65
N GLY A 234 -1.45 20.07 -19.01
CA GLY A 234 -1.48 20.57 -20.39
C GLY A 234 -0.10 20.93 -20.91
#